data_6a38f0ecd9cde9a0b3dd45bd679ad400
#
_entry.id   6a38f0ecd9cde9a0b3dd45bd679ad400
#
_cell.length_a   1.000
_cell.length_b   1.000
_cell.length_c   1.000
_cell.angle_alpha   90.00
_cell.angle_beta   90.00
_cell.angle_gamma   90.00
#
_symmetry.space_group_name_H-M   'P 1'
#
loop_
_entity.id
_entity.type
_entity.pdbx_description
1 polymer ?
#
loop_
_entity_poly.entity_id
_entity_poly.type
_entity_poly.pdbx_seq_one_letter_code
_entity_poly.pdbx_strand_id
1 'polypeptide(L)'
;MPYGSLTITGKPDLQEAYEVCTEHPADDPDYLAGHICYGPNVWPKQPTEFQRIVYGYFEAIIELSHQLCRAFAIALGQHESFFETQTRRTMSQMRLIHYPPQTGPLEEDTIGIGAHTDYEIFTVLLQTAHGGLQVKNTAGDWIEAPPIPDTLIINLGDMLERWTNGMYVSTPHRVINTSGQERYSFPLFFAAEHETIVTPLATCVDEHNPARYPPVQSGLWTNKMISEVYEYRARARGNIPDPQRSEPMSTRECFSPFRDCRLGRSAEQK
;
A
#
# COMPACT_ATOMS: atom_id res chain seq x y z
N MET A 1 8.80 -8.81 3.15
CA MET A 1 9.16 -8.32 4.49
C MET A 1 8.94 -9.43 5.50
N PRO A 2 9.84 -9.65 6.48
CA PRO A 2 9.66 -10.69 7.49
C PRO A 2 8.53 -10.35 8.47
N TYR A 3 8.03 -11.37 9.19
CA TYR A 3 6.99 -11.21 10.21
C TYR A 3 7.31 -10.07 11.19
N GLY A 4 6.28 -9.37 11.63
CA GLY A 4 6.39 -8.29 12.59
C GLY A 4 7.13 -7.05 12.07
N SER A 5 7.26 -6.93 10.76
CA SER A 5 7.92 -5.78 10.17
C SER A 5 7.01 -4.57 9.98
N LEU A 6 5.68 -4.71 10.01
CA LEU A 6 4.68 -3.63 10.04
C LEU A 6 3.95 -3.59 11.39
N THR A 7 3.71 -2.39 11.89
CA THR A 7 3.06 -2.16 13.17
C THR A 7 2.15 -0.96 13.05
N ILE A 8 0.87 -1.17 12.81
CA ILE A 8 -0.11 -0.09 12.71
C ILE A 8 -0.69 0.26 14.09
N THR A 9 -0.82 -0.74 14.96
CA THR A 9 -1.47 -0.59 16.28
C THR A 9 -0.51 -0.59 17.47
N GLY A 10 0.80 -0.59 17.25
CA GLY A 10 1.79 -0.63 18.33
C GLY A 10 2.34 -2.02 18.65
N LYS A 11 1.73 -3.07 18.12
CA LYS A 11 2.24 -4.44 18.14
C LYS A 11 2.56 -4.90 16.72
N PRO A 12 3.49 -5.86 16.53
CA PRO A 12 3.84 -6.37 15.21
C PRO A 12 2.65 -7.04 14.54
N ASP A 13 2.34 -6.64 13.29
CA ASP A 13 1.37 -7.32 12.45
C ASP A 13 1.85 -8.73 12.11
N LEU A 14 0.96 -9.71 12.17
CA LEU A 14 1.25 -11.10 11.85
C LEU A 14 1.13 -11.37 10.35
N GLN A 15 2.07 -10.85 9.60
CA GLN A 15 2.15 -11.03 8.15
C GLN A 15 3.59 -10.99 7.66
N GLU A 16 3.82 -11.59 6.52
CA GLU A 16 5.00 -11.37 5.70
C GLU A 16 4.57 -10.99 4.29
N ALA A 17 5.38 -10.20 3.58
CA ALA A 17 5.01 -9.73 2.25
C ALA A 17 6.21 -9.64 1.32
N TYR A 18 5.93 -9.86 0.04
CA TYR A 18 6.81 -9.53 -1.07
C TYR A 18 6.19 -8.39 -1.85
N GLU A 19 6.99 -7.40 -2.23
CA GLU A 19 6.51 -6.15 -2.84
C GLU A 19 7.01 -6.01 -4.27
N VAL A 20 6.14 -5.53 -5.16
CA VAL A 20 6.40 -5.31 -6.59
C VAL A 20 5.85 -3.95 -6.99
N CYS A 21 6.65 -3.16 -7.68
CA CYS A 21 6.25 -1.89 -8.30
C CYS A 21 6.40 -1.97 -9.83
N THR A 22 6.05 -0.91 -10.52
CA THR A 22 6.36 -0.77 -11.94
C THR A 22 7.86 -0.93 -12.16
N GLU A 23 8.24 -1.75 -13.14
CA GLU A 23 9.66 -1.99 -13.46
C GLU A 23 10.26 -0.77 -14.16
N HIS A 24 11.28 -0.19 -13.57
CA HIS A 24 12.07 0.89 -14.17
C HIS A 24 13.55 0.53 -14.17
N PRO A 25 14.33 1.01 -15.13
CA PRO A 25 15.77 0.74 -15.19
C PRO A 25 16.51 1.43 -14.03
N ALA A 26 17.69 0.92 -13.69
CA ALA A 26 18.48 1.44 -12.57
C ALA A 26 19.07 2.86 -12.82
N ASP A 27 19.01 3.35 -14.05
CA ASP A 27 19.39 4.69 -14.45
C ASP A 27 18.18 5.64 -14.63
N ASP A 28 16.98 5.20 -14.24
CA ASP A 28 15.78 6.04 -14.27
C ASP A 28 15.97 7.30 -13.41
N PRO A 29 15.63 8.50 -13.92
CA PRO A 29 15.83 9.76 -13.19
C PRO A 29 15.10 9.82 -11.86
N ASP A 30 13.89 9.30 -11.76
CA ASP A 30 13.10 9.29 -10.52
C ASP A 30 13.71 8.32 -9.50
N TYR A 31 14.21 7.17 -9.96
CA TYR A 31 14.96 6.24 -9.12
C TYR A 31 16.25 6.87 -8.58
N LEU A 32 17.00 7.55 -9.43
CA LEU A 32 18.22 8.25 -9.03
C LEU A 32 17.97 9.42 -8.09
N ALA A 33 16.81 10.07 -8.21
CA ALA A 33 16.34 11.09 -7.28
C ALA A 33 15.88 10.52 -5.92
N GLY A 34 15.74 9.18 -5.82
CA GLY A 34 15.31 8.50 -4.60
C GLY A 34 13.80 8.49 -4.39
N HIS A 35 13.01 8.70 -5.45
CA HIS A 35 11.56 8.57 -5.39
C HIS A 35 11.18 7.11 -5.19
N ILE A 36 10.19 6.86 -4.34
CA ILE A 36 9.70 5.49 -4.07
C ILE A 36 8.97 4.91 -5.27
N CYS A 37 8.97 3.59 -5.39
CA CYS A 37 8.32 2.81 -6.46
C CYS A 37 8.83 3.10 -7.87
N TYR A 38 9.96 3.77 -8.02
CA TYR A 38 10.71 3.87 -9.26
C TYR A 38 12.01 3.07 -9.13
N GLY A 39 12.36 2.30 -10.15
CA GLY A 39 13.55 1.47 -10.18
C GLY A 39 13.27 -0.01 -10.42
N PRO A 40 14.32 -0.85 -10.49
CA PRO A 40 14.16 -2.27 -10.75
C PRO A 40 13.63 -3.01 -9.53
N ASN A 41 12.70 -3.94 -9.76
CA ASN A 41 12.29 -4.90 -8.74
C ASN A 41 13.41 -5.89 -8.43
N VAL A 42 13.42 -6.43 -7.22
CA VAL A 42 14.38 -7.47 -6.80
C VAL A 42 13.70 -8.82 -6.89
N TRP A 43 13.95 -9.56 -7.96
CA TRP A 43 13.32 -10.85 -8.20
C TRP A 43 14.10 -12.01 -7.58
N PRO A 44 13.39 -13.04 -7.01
CA PRO A 44 14.04 -14.25 -6.55
C PRO A 44 14.58 -15.03 -7.75
N LYS A 45 15.73 -15.68 -7.57
CA LYS A 45 16.36 -16.48 -8.65
C LYS A 45 15.54 -17.75 -8.97
N GLN A 46 14.79 -18.25 -8.03
CA GLN A 46 13.97 -19.46 -8.16
C GLN A 46 12.66 -19.27 -7.34
N PRO A 47 11.51 -19.79 -7.80
CA PRO A 47 11.32 -20.41 -9.11
C PRO A 47 11.39 -19.36 -10.26
N THR A 48 11.89 -19.75 -11.41
CA THR A 48 12.08 -18.85 -12.58
C THR A 48 10.78 -18.30 -13.14
N GLU A 49 9.67 -19.00 -12.96
CA GLU A 49 8.33 -18.55 -13.39
C GLU A 49 7.70 -17.49 -12.47
N PHE A 50 8.24 -17.33 -11.25
CA PHE A 50 7.65 -16.41 -10.26
C PHE A 50 7.53 -14.99 -10.81
N GLN A 51 8.61 -14.44 -11.37
CA GLN A 51 8.61 -13.10 -11.96
C GLN A 51 7.54 -12.97 -13.05
N ARG A 52 7.53 -13.91 -14.01
CA ARG A 52 6.59 -13.86 -15.14
C ARG A 52 5.12 -13.88 -14.70
N ILE A 53 4.80 -14.73 -13.72
CA ILE A 53 3.41 -14.87 -13.23
C ILE A 53 3.00 -13.64 -12.42
N VAL A 54 3.84 -13.24 -11.46
CA VAL A 54 3.54 -12.13 -10.55
C VAL A 54 3.49 -10.80 -11.31
N TYR A 55 4.46 -10.56 -12.19
CA TYR A 55 4.51 -9.30 -12.93
C TYR A 55 3.41 -9.24 -14.00
N GLY A 56 3.09 -10.35 -14.66
CA GLY A 56 1.95 -10.40 -15.59
C GLY A 56 0.60 -10.13 -14.90
N TYR A 57 0.42 -10.59 -13.66
CA TYR A 57 -0.75 -10.24 -12.86
C TYR A 57 -0.73 -8.75 -12.49
N PHE A 58 0.41 -8.22 -12.04
CA PHE A 58 0.59 -6.79 -11.74
C PHE A 58 0.17 -5.91 -12.92
N GLU A 59 0.68 -6.20 -14.13
CA GLU A 59 0.36 -5.44 -15.35
C GLU A 59 -1.14 -5.50 -15.69
N ALA A 60 -1.76 -6.67 -15.55
CA ALA A 60 -3.20 -6.83 -15.80
C ALA A 60 -4.06 -6.00 -14.83
N ILE A 61 -3.66 -5.91 -13.56
CA ILE A 61 -4.39 -5.09 -12.58
C ILE A 61 -4.11 -3.60 -12.78
N ILE A 62 -2.92 -3.20 -13.22
CA ILE A 62 -2.64 -1.81 -13.62
C ILE A 62 -3.57 -1.39 -14.78
N GLU A 63 -3.71 -2.24 -15.81
CA GLU A 63 -4.62 -1.96 -16.92
C GLU A 63 -6.09 -1.83 -16.46
N LEU A 64 -6.55 -2.75 -15.61
CA LEU A 64 -7.88 -2.64 -14.98
C LEU A 64 -8.03 -1.34 -14.20
N SER A 65 -6.99 -0.94 -13.48
CA SER A 65 -7.00 0.29 -12.67
C SER A 65 -7.15 1.53 -13.54
N HIS A 66 -6.51 1.60 -14.70
CA HIS A 66 -6.72 2.69 -15.65
C HIS A 66 -8.17 2.74 -16.17
N GLN A 67 -8.80 1.59 -16.42
CA GLN A 67 -10.22 1.55 -16.80
C GLN A 67 -11.13 2.04 -15.67
N LEU A 68 -10.85 1.66 -14.42
CA LEU A 68 -11.57 2.18 -13.25
C LEU A 68 -11.39 3.70 -13.10
N CYS A 69 -10.19 4.22 -13.34
CA CYS A 69 -9.93 5.66 -13.34
C CYS A 69 -10.79 6.41 -14.36
N ARG A 70 -10.99 5.88 -15.56
CA ARG A 70 -11.89 6.46 -16.56
C ARG A 70 -13.33 6.52 -16.04
N ALA A 71 -13.80 5.42 -15.42
CA ALA A 71 -15.13 5.38 -14.82
C ALA A 71 -15.29 6.39 -13.67
N PHE A 72 -14.29 6.49 -12.79
CA PHE A 72 -14.28 7.51 -11.72
C PHE A 72 -14.27 8.93 -12.28
N ALA A 73 -13.46 9.22 -13.31
CA ALA A 73 -13.43 10.54 -13.94
C ALA A 73 -14.82 10.96 -14.43
N ILE A 74 -15.50 10.08 -15.18
CA ILE A 74 -16.85 10.33 -15.69
C ILE A 74 -17.85 10.53 -14.53
N ALA A 75 -17.82 9.67 -13.52
CA ALA A 75 -18.70 9.77 -12.35
C ALA A 75 -18.51 11.08 -11.55
N LEU A 76 -17.30 11.66 -11.61
CA LEU A 76 -16.93 12.91 -10.95
C LEU A 76 -17.14 14.14 -11.85
N GLY A 77 -17.74 13.99 -13.04
CA GLY A 77 -17.96 15.08 -14.00
C GLY A 77 -16.67 15.61 -14.62
N GLN A 78 -15.62 14.81 -14.66
CA GLN A 78 -14.36 15.11 -15.31
C GLN A 78 -14.29 14.52 -16.72
N HIS A 79 -13.35 14.97 -17.54
CA HIS A 79 -13.01 14.29 -18.78
C HIS A 79 -12.48 12.89 -18.47
N GLU A 80 -12.83 11.88 -19.28
CA GLU A 80 -12.46 10.47 -19.01
C GLU A 80 -10.96 10.22 -18.84
N SER A 81 -10.11 11.03 -19.49
CA SER A 81 -8.65 10.95 -19.37
C SER A 81 -8.06 11.73 -18.19
N PHE A 82 -8.88 12.29 -17.31
CA PHE A 82 -8.39 13.14 -16.20
C PHE A 82 -7.32 12.42 -15.37
N PHE A 83 -7.62 11.23 -14.88
CA PHE A 83 -6.66 10.47 -14.08
C PHE A 83 -5.53 9.85 -14.89
N GLU A 84 -5.73 9.59 -16.19
CA GLU A 84 -4.67 9.07 -17.07
C GLU A 84 -3.46 10.00 -17.09
N THR A 85 -3.68 11.30 -17.13
CA THR A 85 -2.59 12.30 -17.10
C THR A 85 -1.86 12.37 -15.76
N GLN A 86 -2.42 11.80 -14.71
CA GLN A 86 -1.89 11.80 -13.34
C GLN A 86 -1.25 10.46 -12.95
N THR A 87 -1.35 9.44 -13.81
CA THR A 87 -0.96 8.06 -13.48
C THR A 87 -0.11 7.38 -14.56
N ARG A 88 0.48 8.15 -15.51
CA ARG A 88 1.32 7.57 -16.60
C ARG A 88 2.56 6.87 -16.06
N ARG A 89 3.18 7.47 -15.05
CA ARG A 89 4.34 6.93 -14.33
C ARG A 89 3.94 6.65 -12.88
N THR A 90 2.93 5.82 -12.74
CA THR A 90 2.33 5.52 -11.44
C THR A 90 3.34 4.99 -10.42
N MET A 91 3.21 5.43 -9.16
CA MET A 91 3.92 4.84 -8.01
C MET A 91 3.20 3.61 -7.45
N SER A 92 2.37 2.96 -8.25
CA SER A 92 1.59 1.80 -7.78
C SER A 92 2.47 0.68 -7.28
N GLN A 93 2.03 0.07 -6.18
CA GLN A 93 2.71 -1.02 -5.52
C GLN A 93 1.74 -2.18 -5.33
N MET A 94 2.19 -3.39 -5.61
CA MET A 94 1.47 -4.62 -5.27
C MET A 94 2.21 -5.35 -4.14
N ARG A 95 1.46 -5.88 -3.19
CA ARG A 95 2.00 -6.74 -2.14
C ARG A 95 1.42 -8.15 -2.27
N LEU A 96 2.29 -9.14 -2.19
CA LEU A 96 1.90 -10.53 -2.02
C LEU A 96 2.02 -10.81 -0.53
N ILE A 97 0.88 -10.90 0.16
CA ILE A 97 0.84 -10.99 1.63
C ILE A 97 0.44 -12.39 2.05
N HIS A 98 1.22 -12.96 2.94
CA HIS A 98 0.94 -14.19 3.65
C HIS A 98 0.63 -13.90 5.12
N TYR A 99 -0.50 -14.40 5.58
CA TYR A 99 -0.92 -14.38 6.99
C TYR A 99 -0.88 -15.82 7.52
N PRO A 100 -0.03 -16.12 8.49
CA PRO A 100 0.06 -17.47 9.06
C PRO A 100 -1.23 -17.87 9.76
N PRO A 101 -1.47 -19.18 9.96
CA PRO A 101 -2.55 -19.67 10.79
C PRO A 101 -2.43 -19.11 12.22
N GLN A 102 -3.48 -18.45 12.70
CA GLN A 102 -3.58 -18.07 14.10
C GLN A 102 -4.32 -19.17 14.85
N THR A 103 -3.63 -19.82 15.80
CA THR A 103 -4.18 -20.86 16.67
C THR A 103 -4.13 -20.39 18.12
N GLY A 104 -5.24 -20.50 18.83
CA GLY A 104 -5.37 -20.05 20.22
C GLY A 104 -6.27 -18.84 20.42
N PRO A 105 -6.39 -18.34 21.65
CA PRO A 105 -7.15 -17.12 21.91
C PRO A 105 -6.55 -15.94 21.12
N LEU A 106 -7.37 -15.24 20.38
CA LEU A 106 -6.94 -13.98 19.75
C LEU A 106 -6.69 -12.98 20.88
N GLU A 107 -5.43 -12.65 21.10
CA GLU A 107 -5.13 -11.44 21.87
C GLU A 107 -5.64 -10.24 21.08
N GLU A 108 -6.32 -9.33 21.75
CA GLU A 108 -7.03 -8.21 21.15
C GLU A 108 -6.14 -7.34 20.24
N ASP A 109 -4.82 -7.45 20.41
CA ASP A 109 -3.79 -6.69 19.71
C ASP A 109 -2.92 -7.54 18.74
N THR A 110 -3.17 -8.85 18.61
CA THR A 110 -2.40 -9.74 17.73
C THR A 110 -3.23 -10.06 16.51
N ILE A 111 -3.19 -9.17 15.51
CA ILE A 111 -3.99 -9.24 14.28
C ILE A 111 -3.11 -9.29 13.04
N GLY A 112 -3.66 -9.79 11.94
CA GLY A 112 -2.92 -9.92 10.68
C GLY A 112 -2.42 -8.58 10.16
N ILE A 113 -3.32 -7.55 10.15
CA ILE A 113 -2.96 -6.16 9.89
C ILE A 113 -3.91 -5.23 10.67
N GLY A 114 -3.37 -4.23 11.34
CA GLY A 114 -4.10 -3.26 12.14
C GLY A 114 -5.07 -2.40 11.33
N ALA A 115 -6.01 -1.75 12.03
CA ALA A 115 -6.95 -0.83 11.40
C ALA A 115 -6.20 0.35 10.76
N HIS A 116 -6.43 0.57 9.46
CA HIS A 116 -5.81 1.62 8.66
C HIS A 116 -6.70 2.02 7.49
N THR A 117 -6.32 3.10 6.81
CA THR A 117 -6.78 3.47 5.46
C THR A 117 -5.62 3.33 4.49
N ASP A 118 -5.91 3.14 3.22
CA ASP A 118 -4.91 3.15 2.16
C ASP A 118 -4.61 4.58 1.72
N TYR A 119 -3.36 4.86 1.35
CA TYR A 119 -2.88 6.22 1.11
C TYR A 119 -3.07 6.70 -0.32
N GLU A 120 -3.23 5.75 -1.25
CA GLU A 120 -3.24 5.95 -2.69
C GLU A 120 -4.63 6.34 -3.21
N ILE A 121 -4.89 6.20 -4.51
CA ILE A 121 -6.19 6.53 -5.12
C ILE A 121 -7.23 5.49 -4.72
N PHE A 122 -6.92 4.21 -4.94
CA PHE A 122 -7.72 3.06 -4.52
C PHE A 122 -6.85 1.80 -4.52
N THR A 123 -7.35 0.76 -3.87
CA THR A 123 -6.75 -0.57 -3.86
C THR A 123 -7.60 -1.55 -4.64
N VAL A 124 -6.95 -2.38 -5.46
CA VAL A 124 -7.55 -3.54 -6.10
C VAL A 124 -7.03 -4.79 -5.39
N LEU A 125 -7.92 -5.46 -4.66
CA LEU A 125 -7.57 -6.58 -3.80
C LEU A 125 -8.11 -7.91 -4.34
N LEU A 126 -7.23 -8.88 -4.56
CA LEU A 126 -7.55 -10.29 -4.69
C LEU A 126 -7.37 -10.97 -3.33
N GLN A 127 -8.37 -11.72 -2.87
CA GLN A 127 -8.30 -12.56 -1.67
C GLN A 127 -8.34 -14.04 -2.04
N THR A 128 -7.65 -14.88 -1.26
CA THR A 128 -7.87 -16.33 -1.30
C THR A 128 -9.17 -16.73 -0.59
N ALA A 129 -9.52 -18.02 -0.61
CA ALA A 129 -10.80 -18.52 -0.09
C ALA A 129 -11.04 -18.27 1.42
N HIS A 130 -9.99 -17.96 2.19
CA HIS A 130 -10.10 -17.70 3.62
C HIS A 130 -10.37 -16.22 3.88
N GLY A 131 -11.45 -15.92 4.59
CA GLY A 131 -11.88 -14.55 4.97
C GLY A 131 -10.90 -13.86 5.93
N GLY A 132 -11.43 -12.88 6.67
CA GLY A 132 -10.68 -12.14 7.69
C GLY A 132 -10.47 -10.67 7.37
N LEU A 133 -10.82 -10.20 6.16
CA LEU A 133 -10.91 -8.79 5.89
C LEU A 133 -12.17 -8.23 6.54
N GLN A 134 -12.02 -7.17 7.31
CA GLN A 134 -13.11 -6.40 7.90
C GLN A 134 -13.01 -4.95 7.48
N VAL A 135 -14.15 -4.35 7.15
CA VAL A 135 -14.29 -2.93 6.81
C VAL A 135 -15.18 -2.24 7.85
N LYS A 136 -14.87 -0.99 8.15
CA LYS A 136 -15.63 -0.22 9.14
C LYS A 136 -16.77 0.53 8.45
N ASN A 137 -18.00 0.29 8.87
CA ASN A 137 -19.16 0.99 8.33
C ASN A 137 -19.30 2.41 8.92
N THR A 138 -20.26 3.18 8.41
CA THR A 138 -20.53 4.54 8.88
C THR A 138 -21.08 4.61 10.31
N ALA A 139 -21.62 3.51 10.85
CA ALA A 139 -22.04 3.40 12.25
C ALA A 139 -20.86 3.09 13.19
N GLY A 140 -19.68 2.78 12.64
CA GLY A 140 -18.49 2.46 13.41
C GLY A 140 -18.29 0.96 13.65
N ASP A 141 -19.16 0.09 13.12
CA ASP A 141 -19.08 -1.36 13.27
C ASP A 141 -18.12 -1.97 12.24
N TRP A 142 -17.43 -3.04 12.65
CA TRP A 142 -16.61 -3.85 11.76
C TRP A 142 -17.46 -4.90 11.06
N ILE A 143 -17.47 -4.87 9.72
CA ILE A 143 -18.23 -5.78 8.86
C ILE A 143 -17.26 -6.67 8.11
N GLU A 144 -17.51 -7.98 8.10
CA GLU A 144 -16.76 -8.92 7.27
C GLU A 144 -16.94 -8.63 5.78
N ALA A 145 -15.83 -8.67 5.05
CA ALA A 145 -15.81 -8.67 3.59
C ALA A 145 -15.35 -10.06 3.08
N PRO A 146 -16.27 -11.05 3.05
CA PRO A 146 -15.90 -12.41 2.71
C PRO A 146 -15.41 -12.51 1.27
N PRO A 147 -14.48 -13.42 0.96
CA PRO A 147 -14.09 -13.70 -0.40
C PRO A 147 -15.28 -14.19 -1.24
N ILE A 148 -15.47 -13.60 -2.40
CA ILE A 148 -16.42 -14.06 -3.40
C ILE A 148 -15.59 -14.60 -4.58
N PRO A 149 -15.81 -15.84 -5.03
CA PRO A 149 -15.06 -16.40 -6.16
C PRO A 149 -15.13 -15.50 -7.39
N ASP A 150 -14.02 -15.43 -8.11
CA ASP A 150 -13.89 -14.68 -9.37
C ASP A 150 -14.18 -13.17 -9.28
N THR A 151 -13.99 -12.59 -8.08
CA THR A 151 -14.13 -11.14 -7.87
C THR A 151 -12.90 -10.50 -7.28
N LEU A 152 -12.79 -9.20 -7.49
CA LEU A 152 -11.83 -8.31 -6.84
C LEU A 152 -12.59 -7.33 -5.94
N ILE A 153 -11.99 -6.97 -4.81
CA ILE A 153 -12.50 -5.90 -3.96
C ILE A 153 -11.81 -4.61 -4.35
N ILE A 154 -12.58 -3.55 -4.50
CA ILE A 154 -12.06 -2.20 -4.71
C ILE A 154 -12.37 -1.39 -3.47
N ASN A 155 -11.34 -0.91 -2.76
CA ASN A 155 -11.50 0.06 -1.68
C ASN A 155 -10.82 1.38 -2.05
N LEU A 156 -11.48 2.47 -1.69
CA LEU A 156 -11.01 3.83 -1.99
C LEU A 156 -9.94 4.24 -0.99
N GLY A 157 -8.95 5.00 -1.46
CA GLY A 157 -7.86 5.50 -0.66
C GLY A 157 -7.93 7.01 -0.39
N ASP A 158 -7.04 7.49 0.45
CA ASP A 158 -7.01 8.86 0.96
C ASP A 158 -6.84 9.90 -0.15
N MET A 159 -6.12 9.58 -1.24
CA MET A 159 -5.97 10.49 -2.37
C MET A 159 -7.28 10.73 -3.10
N LEU A 160 -8.09 9.70 -3.31
CA LEU A 160 -9.40 9.87 -3.94
C LEU A 160 -10.36 10.61 -3.02
N GLU A 161 -10.32 10.36 -1.72
CA GLU A 161 -11.08 11.14 -0.74
C GLU A 161 -10.73 12.63 -0.83
N ARG A 162 -9.43 12.97 -0.93
CA ARG A 162 -8.97 14.35 -1.06
C ARG A 162 -9.42 14.98 -2.37
N TRP A 163 -9.26 14.29 -3.52
CA TRP A 163 -9.75 14.76 -4.82
C TRP A 163 -11.25 15.02 -4.83
N THR A 164 -12.01 14.15 -4.17
CA THR A 164 -13.47 14.25 -4.13
C THR A 164 -14.00 15.11 -2.97
N ASN A 165 -13.10 15.79 -2.25
CA ASN A 165 -13.45 16.64 -1.11
C ASN A 165 -14.30 15.92 -0.05
N GLY A 166 -14.04 14.60 0.15
CA GLY A 166 -14.77 13.75 1.08
C GLY A 166 -16.13 13.26 0.58
N MET A 167 -16.45 13.43 -0.72
CA MET A 167 -17.65 12.82 -1.33
C MET A 167 -17.50 11.31 -1.37
N TYR A 168 -16.32 10.81 -1.73
CA TYR A 168 -15.89 9.43 -1.56
C TYR A 168 -14.98 9.36 -0.34
N VAL A 169 -15.13 8.31 0.47
CA VAL A 169 -14.45 8.20 1.76
C VAL A 169 -13.48 7.01 1.71
N SER A 170 -12.25 7.25 2.18
CA SER A 170 -11.29 6.19 2.43
C SER A 170 -11.75 5.36 3.63
N THR A 171 -12.05 4.09 3.39
CA THR A 171 -12.71 3.26 4.40
C THR A 171 -11.69 2.55 5.27
N PRO A 172 -11.71 2.77 6.61
CA PRO A 172 -10.88 2.00 7.52
C PRO A 172 -11.16 0.51 7.42
N HIS A 173 -10.08 -0.27 7.31
CA HIS A 173 -10.17 -1.73 7.21
C HIS A 173 -9.03 -2.40 7.99
N ARG A 174 -9.19 -3.69 8.28
CA ARG A 174 -8.23 -4.51 9.01
C ARG A 174 -8.30 -5.96 8.58
N VAL A 175 -7.30 -6.75 8.93
CA VAL A 175 -7.31 -8.20 8.68
C VAL A 175 -7.10 -8.97 9.98
N ILE A 176 -8.04 -9.90 10.25
CA ILE A 176 -7.97 -10.83 11.38
C ILE A 176 -8.10 -12.24 10.82
N ASN A 177 -7.01 -13.02 10.82
CA ASN A 177 -7.05 -14.40 10.33
C ASN A 177 -7.54 -15.36 11.41
N THR A 178 -8.84 -15.48 11.57
CA THR A 178 -9.48 -16.42 12.52
C THR A 178 -9.73 -17.81 11.94
N SER A 179 -9.36 -18.05 10.68
CA SER A 179 -9.68 -19.31 9.99
C SER A 179 -8.90 -20.52 10.48
N GLY A 180 -7.79 -20.32 11.22
CA GLY A 180 -6.85 -21.37 11.56
C GLY A 180 -6.09 -21.96 10.37
N GLN A 181 -6.21 -21.32 9.19
CA GLN A 181 -5.57 -21.71 7.93
C GLN A 181 -4.64 -20.59 7.46
N GLU A 182 -3.71 -20.92 6.58
CA GLU A 182 -2.92 -19.93 5.88
C GLU A 182 -3.81 -19.08 4.98
N ARG A 183 -3.64 -17.76 5.03
CA ARG A 183 -4.37 -16.82 4.19
C ARG A 183 -3.39 -16.04 3.32
N TYR A 184 -3.74 -15.85 2.06
CA TYR A 184 -3.01 -15.01 1.14
C TYR A 184 -3.91 -13.89 0.61
N SER A 185 -3.32 -12.71 0.36
CA SER A 185 -4.00 -11.61 -0.31
C SER A 185 -3.02 -10.82 -1.17
N PHE A 186 -3.54 -10.22 -2.24
CA PHE A 186 -2.74 -9.55 -3.25
C PHE A 186 -3.32 -8.16 -3.53
N PRO A 187 -3.17 -7.20 -2.61
CA PRO A 187 -3.56 -5.82 -2.85
C PRO A 187 -2.59 -5.15 -3.83
N LEU A 188 -3.15 -4.48 -4.85
CA LEU A 188 -2.45 -3.49 -5.65
C LEU A 188 -2.95 -2.10 -5.23
N PHE A 189 -2.09 -1.31 -4.66
CA PHE A 189 -2.32 0.08 -4.28
C PHE A 189 -2.07 0.95 -5.51
N PHE A 190 -3.15 1.42 -6.13
CA PHE A 190 -3.05 2.22 -7.35
C PHE A 190 -2.83 3.68 -7.02
N ALA A 191 -1.66 4.20 -7.39
CA ALA A 191 -1.18 5.52 -7.01
C ALA A 191 -1.06 6.48 -8.20
N ALA A 192 -1.06 7.78 -7.92
CA ALA A 192 -0.67 8.80 -8.88
C ALA A 192 0.84 8.82 -9.11
N GLU A 193 1.30 9.66 -10.05
CA GLU A 193 2.72 9.98 -10.22
C GLU A 193 3.26 10.78 -9.03
N HIS A 194 4.56 10.73 -8.80
CA HIS A 194 5.21 11.44 -7.69
C HIS A 194 4.90 12.94 -7.68
N GLU A 195 4.97 13.60 -8.84
CA GLU A 195 4.81 15.05 -8.97
C GLU A 195 3.34 15.51 -9.03
N THR A 196 2.38 14.59 -9.05
CA THR A 196 0.96 14.93 -9.11
C THR A 196 0.53 15.74 -7.90
N ILE A 197 -0.07 16.91 -8.15
CA ILE A 197 -0.69 17.72 -7.09
C ILE A 197 -2.15 17.34 -6.95
N VAL A 198 -2.49 16.76 -5.81
CA VAL A 198 -3.85 16.37 -5.42
C VAL A 198 -4.52 17.55 -4.73
N THR A 199 -5.60 18.05 -5.31
CA THR A 199 -6.43 19.14 -4.76
C THR A 199 -7.90 18.81 -5.00
N PRO A 200 -8.82 19.22 -4.13
CA PRO A 200 -10.25 19.01 -4.35
C PRO A 200 -10.69 19.47 -5.74
N LEU A 201 -11.41 18.58 -6.45
CA LEU A 201 -11.96 18.86 -7.76
C LEU A 201 -13.02 19.97 -7.66
N ALA A 202 -13.03 20.89 -8.62
CA ALA A 202 -14.03 21.95 -8.65
C ALA A 202 -15.47 21.44 -8.69
N THR A 203 -15.69 20.25 -9.28
CA THR A 203 -16.99 19.58 -9.31
C THR A 203 -17.44 19.01 -7.96
N CYS A 204 -16.51 18.91 -6.99
CA CYS A 204 -16.77 18.39 -5.64
C CYS A 204 -16.75 19.50 -4.56
N VAL A 205 -16.66 20.75 -4.97
CA VAL A 205 -16.61 21.92 -4.05
C VAL A 205 -17.72 22.87 -4.39
N ASP A 206 -18.51 23.27 -3.40
CA ASP A 206 -19.56 24.28 -3.52
C ASP A 206 -19.75 25.03 -2.19
N GLU A 207 -20.78 25.89 -2.09
CA GLU A 207 -21.08 26.70 -0.90
C GLU A 207 -21.44 25.81 0.33
N HIS A 208 -21.99 24.61 0.10
CA HIS A 208 -22.37 23.68 1.15
C HIS A 208 -21.26 22.67 1.47
N ASN A 209 -20.30 22.47 0.56
CA ASN A 209 -19.15 21.61 0.71
C ASN A 209 -17.86 22.36 0.32
N PRO A 210 -17.41 23.36 1.09
CA PRO A 210 -16.20 24.12 0.79
C PRO A 210 -14.96 23.20 0.85
N ALA A 211 -13.90 23.59 0.14
CA ALA A 211 -12.66 22.80 0.07
C ALA A 211 -12.13 22.47 1.48
N ARG A 212 -12.03 21.20 1.80
CA ARG A 212 -11.61 20.67 3.12
C ARG A 212 -10.12 20.33 3.17
N TYR A 213 -9.55 19.98 2.03
CA TYR A 213 -8.20 19.46 1.95
C TYR A 213 -7.26 20.46 1.25
N PRO A 214 -6.12 20.82 1.87
CA PRO A 214 -5.11 21.60 1.18
C PRO A 214 -4.47 20.75 0.07
N PRO A 215 -3.91 21.40 -0.98
CA PRO A 215 -3.15 20.70 -2.01
C PRO A 215 -1.99 19.90 -1.40
N VAL A 216 -1.75 18.69 -1.91
CA VAL A 216 -0.61 17.85 -1.54
C VAL A 216 0.01 17.26 -2.78
N GLN A 217 1.34 17.12 -2.79
CA GLN A 217 2.06 16.37 -3.81
C GLN A 217 2.02 14.88 -3.46
N SER A 218 1.58 14.04 -4.40
CA SER A 218 1.33 12.62 -4.20
C SER A 218 2.55 11.88 -3.63
N GLY A 219 3.74 12.07 -4.22
CA GLY A 219 4.96 11.41 -3.75
C GLY A 219 5.37 11.83 -2.35
N LEU A 220 5.29 13.13 -2.03
CA LEU A 220 5.61 13.62 -0.68
C LEU A 220 4.60 13.13 0.37
N TRP A 221 3.32 13.06 0.00
CA TRP A 221 2.29 12.50 0.86
C TRP A 221 2.55 11.04 1.17
N THR A 222 2.74 10.22 0.13
CA THR A 222 2.99 8.79 0.28
C THR A 222 4.28 8.52 1.06
N ASN A 223 5.36 9.26 0.78
CA ASN A 223 6.60 9.19 1.54
C ASN A 223 6.40 9.50 3.02
N LYS A 224 5.62 10.55 3.34
CA LYS A 224 5.29 10.90 4.71
C LYS A 224 4.56 9.76 5.42
N MET A 225 3.49 9.24 4.82
CA MET A 225 2.67 8.17 5.41
C MET A 225 3.48 6.89 5.63
N ILE A 226 4.30 6.49 4.64
CA ILE A 226 5.20 5.34 4.77
C ILE A 226 6.22 5.59 5.90
N SER A 227 6.84 6.77 5.97
CA SER A 227 7.83 7.09 6.98
C SER A 227 7.24 7.03 8.40
N GLU A 228 6.01 7.51 8.60
CA GLU A 228 5.34 7.44 9.90
C GLU A 228 5.16 5.99 10.37
N VAL A 229 4.79 5.07 9.46
CA VAL A 229 4.66 3.64 9.76
C VAL A 229 6.04 3.01 10.05
N TYR A 230 7.06 3.36 9.27
CA TYR A 230 8.42 2.82 9.44
C TYR A 230 9.15 3.43 10.62
N GLU A 231 9.01 4.72 10.93
CA GLU A 231 9.59 5.38 12.10
C GLU A 231 9.08 4.78 13.41
N TYR A 232 7.79 4.48 13.47
CA TYR A 232 7.21 3.79 14.62
C TYR A 232 7.89 2.45 14.85
N ARG A 233 8.16 1.67 13.80
CA ARG A 233 8.91 0.41 13.85
C ARG A 233 10.35 0.61 14.31
N ALA A 234 11.03 1.59 13.75
CA ALA A 234 12.42 1.85 14.08
C ALA A 234 12.55 2.25 15.56
N ARG A 235 11.59 3.04 16.11
CA ARG A 235 11.48 3.34 17.54
C ARG A 235 11.19 2.10 18.39
N ALA A 236 10.27 1.25 17.97
CA ALA A 236 9.92 0.02 18.67
C ALA A 236 11.08 -0.98 18.77
N ARG A 237 12.04 -0.93 17.84
CA ARG A 237 13.25 -1.77 17.83
C ARG A 237 14.45 -1.17 18.54
N GLY A 238 14.36 0.06 19.06
CA GLY A 238 15.49 0.79 19.66
C GLY A 238 16.61 1.12 18.66
N ASN A 239 16.34 1.02 17.36
CA ASN A 239 17.34 1.17 16.27
C ASN A 239 17.34 2.53 15.60
N ILE A 240 16.57 3.51 16.10
CA ILE A 240 16.70 4.90 15.62
C ILE A 240 17.64 5.65 16.56
N PRO A 241 18.66 6.31 16.02
CA PRO A 241 19.40 7.32 16.75
C PRO A 241 18.45 8.43 17.21
N ASP A 242 18.65 8.91 18.44
CA ASP A 242 17.95 10.03 19.05
C ASP A 242 17.87 11.22 18.06
N PRO A 243 16.67 11.77 17.74
CA PRO A 243 16.53 12.94 16.86
C PRO A 243 17.28 14.19 17.39
N GLN A 244 17.86 14.15 18.58
CA GLN A 244 18.75 15.19 19.10
C GLN A 244 20.23 15.00 18.73
N ARG A 245 20.62 13.93 18.04
CA ARG A 245 21.94 13.79 17.43
C ARG A 245 21.91 14.36 16.01
N SER A 246 22.42 15.57 15.89
CA SER A 246 22.58 16.34 14.66
C SER A 246 23.68 15.75 13.76
N GLU A 247 23.35 14.70 12.99
CA GLU A 247 24.02 14.43 11.71
C GLU A 247 22.96 14.13 10.67
N PRO A 248 22.95 14.80 9.52
CA PRO A 248 21.99 14.52 8.46
C PRO A 248 22.29 13.13 7.89
N MET A 249 21.37 12.17 8.04
CA MET A 249 21.42 10.92 7.31
C MET A 249 21.44 11.23 5.81
N SER A 250 22.41 10.68 5.09
CA SER A 250 22.45 10.80 3.64
C SER A 250 21.18 10.18 3.07
N THR A 251 20.51 10.89 2.18
CA THR A 251 19.26 10.48 1.52
C THR A 251 19.36 9.12 0.81
N ARG A 252 20.57 8.56 0.65
CA ARG A 252 20.81 7.23 0.07
C ARG A 252 20.57 6.07 1.02
N GLU A 253 20.52 6.28 2.33
CA GLU A 253 20.33 5.20 3.32
C GLU A 253 18.87 5.07 3.80
N CYS A 254 18.05 6.11 3.60
CA CYS A 254 16.66 6.13 4.06
C CYS A 254 15.68 5.35 3.18
N PHE A 255 16.01 5.03 1.94
CA PHE A 255 15.02 4.56 0.96
C PHE A 255 15.50 3.43 0.07
N SER A 256 16.09 2.39 0.65
CA SER A 256 16.17 1.08 -0.01
C SER A 256 15.38 0.07 0.84
N PRO A 257 14.07 -0.08 0.62
CA PRO A 257 13.31 -1.17 1.24
C PRO A 257 13.84 -2.55 0.82
N PHE A 258 14.75 -2.60 -0.15
CA PHE A 258 15.20 -3.82 -0.82
C PHE A 258 16.63 -4.28 -0.48
N ARG A 259 17.36 -3.59 0.41
CA ARG A 259 18.78 -3.95 0.65
C ARG A 259 19.03 -5.02 1.71
N ASP A 260 18.06 -5.44 2.51
CA ASP A 260 18.29 -6.37 3.62
C ASP A 260 17.69 -7.78 3.46
N CYS A 261 17.42 -8.25 2.26
CA CYS A 261 17.31 -9.68 2.00
C CYS A 261 18.69 -10.36 1.93
N ARG A 262 19.49 -10.25 3.00
CA ARG A 262 20.60 -11.20 3.22
C ARG A 262 20.01 -12.47 3.80
N LEU A 263 19.92 -13.48 2.95
CA LEU A 263 19.78 -14.87 3.37
C LEU A 263 20.83 -15.16 4.42
N GLY A 264 20.39 -15.45 5.66
CA GLY A 264 21.25 -15.93 6.71
C GLY A 264 21.96 -17.20 6.24
N ARG A 265 23.26 -17.11 6.08
CA ARG A 265 24.09 -18.31 5.96
C ARG A 265 24.09 -19.00 7.31
N SER A 266 23.53 -20.18 7.35
CA SER A 266 23.75 -21.13 8.43
C SER A 266 25.26 -21.35 8.60
N ALA A 267 25.80 -20.97 9.74
CA ALA A 267 27.13 -21.38 10.15
C ALA A 267 27.07 -22.87 10.55
N GLU A 268 27.54 -23.74 9.71
CA GLU A 268 28.08 -25.00 10.16
C GLU A 268 29.33 -24.71 10.99
N GLN A 269 29.31 -25.12 12.24
CA GLN A 269 30.50 -25.28 13.03
C GLN A 269 30.52 -26.69 13.62
N LYS A 270 31.64 -27.30 13.38
CA LYS A 270 32.23 -28.52 13.91
C LYS A 270 31.74 -28.99 15.27
#